data_542ab9b84e06c63db0a926dfacc236e0
#
_entry.id   542ab9b84e06c63db0a926dfacc236e0
#
_cell.length_a   1.000
_cell.length_b   1.000
_cell.length_c   1.000
_cell.angle_alpha   90.00
_cell.angle_beta   90.00
_cell.angle_gamma   90.00
#
_symmetry.space_group_name_H-M   'P 1'
#
loop_
_entity.id
_entity.type
_entity.pdbx_description
1 polymer ?
#
loop_
_entity_poly.entity_id
_entity_poly.type
_entity_poly.pdbx_seq_one_letter_code
_entity_poly.pdbx_strand_id
1 'polypeptide(L)'
;VFIILLGTVNGANFTDGLDGLASSVTVLIATFFTVAAIGMGHNDLAAGIWPVSCATVGSLLGFLVFNVYPARVFMGDTGSLALGGFVAATALMLRLSLFIPIVALIYMIEVLSVMAQVLYFKMTKGKRLFKMAPIHHHFELSGWPETKVVAIFAITTAVCCLIGLVAI
;
A
#
# COMPACT_ATOMS: atom_id res chain seq x y z
N VAL A 1 12.22 -13.03 -2.98
CA VAL A 1 12.63 -11.61 -3.05
C VAL A 1 12.02 -10.94 -4.27
N PHE A 2 12.30 -11.38 -5.51
CA PHE A 2 11.89 -10.72 -6.75
C PHE A 2 10.36 -10.52 -6.87
N ILE A 3 9.56 -11.57 -6.61
CA ILE A 3 8.09 -11.50 -6.66
C ILE A 3 7.55 -10.52 -5.63
N ILE A 4 8.10 -10.52 -4.43
CA ILE A 4 7.70 -9.58 -3.36
C ILE A 4 7.98 -8.15 -3.79
N LEU A 5 9.18 -7.88 -4.29
CA LEU A 5 9.58 -6.55 -4.75
C LEU A 5 8.66 -6.07 -5.88
N LEU A 6 8.49 -6.87 -6.93
CA LEU A 6 7.62 -6.51 -8.06
C LEU A 6 6.17 -6.30 -7.64
N GLY A 7 5.63 -7.22 -6.83
CA GLY A 7 4.24 -7.14 -6.36
C GLY A 7 3.99 -5.92 -5.50
N THR A 8 4.90 -5.61 -4.58
CA THR A 8 4.75 -4.47 -3.66
C THR A 8 4.94 -3.14 -4.39
N VAL A 9 5.93 -3.03 -5.27
CA VAL A 9 6.21 -1.80 -6.03
C VAL A 9 5.04 -1.47 -6.97
N ASN A 10 4.57 -2.44 -7.75
CA ASN A 10 3.42 -2.22 -8.62
C ASN A 10 2.11 -2.07 -7.82
N GLY A 11 1.98 -2.76 -6.69
CA GLY A 11 0.83 -2.60 -5.81
C GLY A 11 0.68 -1.20 -5.26
N ALA A 12 1.76 -0.59 -4.80
CA ALA A 12 1.77 0.81 -4.38
C ALA A 12 1.40 1.75 -5.54
N ASN A 13 1.94 1.51 -6.73
CA ASN A 13 1.64 2.32 -7.91
C ASN A 13 0.18 2.19 -8.33
N PHE A 14 -0.40 0.98 -8.38
CA PHE A 14 -1.83 0.80 -8.67
C PHE A 14 -2.74 1.38 -7.59
N THR A 15 -2.26 1.49 -6.35
CA THR A 15 -3.03 2.11 -5.25
C THR A 15 -3.07 3.64 -5.37
N ASP A 16 -2.19 4.26 -6.16
CA ASP A 16 -2.14 5.72 -6.36
C ASP A 16 -3.17 6.22 -7.41
N GLY A 17 -4.38 5.66 -7.38
CA GLY A 17 -5.45 6.00 -8.32
C GLY A 17 -6.54 6.92 -7.75
N LEU A 18 -6.55 7.19 -6.44
CA LEU A 18 -7.47 8.08 -5.75
C LEU A 18 -6.74 9.04 -4.83
N ASP A 19 -7.32 10.23 -4.61
CA ASP A 19 -6.77 11.27 -3.76
C ASP A 19 -6.49 10.77 -2.33
N GLY A 20 -5.21 10.74 -1.95
CA GLY A 20 -4.77 10.31 -0.63
C GLY A 20 -4.76 8.80 -0.37
N LEU A 21 -5.16 7.96 -1.32
CA LEU A 21 -5.26 6.52 -1.10
C LEU A 21 -3.88 5.90 -0.84
N ALA A 22 -2.94 6.03 -1.79
CA ALA A 22 -1.60 5.47 -1.65
C ALA A 22 -0.86 6.02 -0.43
N SER A 23 -0.98 7.33 -0.20
CA SER A 23 -0.34 8.00 0.94
C SER A 23 -0.89 7.49 2.27
N SER A 24 -2.22 7.39 2.43
CA SER A 24 -2.86 6.91 3.66
C SER A 24 -2.50 5.46 3.98
N VAL A 25 -2.56 4.58 2.98
CA VAL A 25 -2.18 3.17 3.12
C VAL A 25 -0.70 3.05 3.50
N THR A 26 0.19 3.79 2.81
CA THR A 26 1.63 3.71 3.06
C THR A 26 2.02 4.26 4.43
N VAL A 27 1.38 5.33 4.93
CA VAL A 27 1.61 5.85 6.29
C VAL A 27 1.37 4.75 7.33
N LEU A 28 0.30 3.99 7.20
CA LEU A 28 -0.04 2.92 8.13
C LEU A 28 0.98 1.77 8.06
N ILE A 29 1.38 1.37 6.85
CA ILE A 29 2.40 0.33 6.63
C ILE A 29 3.76 0.80 7.18
N ALA A 30 4.17 2.04 6.92
CA ALA A 30 5.42 2.60 7.43
C ALA A 30 5.40 2.72 8.96
N THR A 31 4.25 3.04 9.56
CA THR A 31 4.07 3.04 11.02
C THR A 31 4.21 1.62 11.59
N PHE A 32 3.63 0.62 10.94
CA PHE A 32 3.83 -0.79 11.31
C PHE A 32 5.33 -1.15 11.34
N PHE A 33 6.07 -0.83 10.28
CA PHE A 33 7.51 -1.12 10.24
C PHE A 33 8.31 -0.34 11.27
N THR A 34 7.90 0.89 11.56
CA THR A 34 8.52 1.69 12.65
C THR A 34 8.38 0.98 13.98
N VAL A 35 7.16 0.59 14.35
CA VAL A 35 6.87 -0.09 15.63
C VAL A 35 7.56 -1.45 15.69
N ALA A 36 7.50 -2.23 14.59
CA ALA A 36 8.18 -3.51 14.49
C ALA A 36 9.70 -3.38 14.68
N ALA A 37 10.33 -2.41 14.02
CA ALA A 37 11.76 -2.18 14.12
C ALA A 37 12.18 -1.74 15.55
N ILE A 38 11.39 -0.90 16.21
CA ILE A 38 11.60 -0.53 17.61
C ILE A 38 11.48 -1.75 18.54
N GLY A 39 10.48 -2.60 18.33
CA GLY A 39 10.26 -3.83 19.10
C GLY A 39 11.41 -4.84 18.94
N MET A 40 12.06 -4.87 17.80
CA MET A 40 13.23 -5.72 17.51
C MET A 40 14.56 -5.19 18.12
N GLY A 41 14.56 -4.11 18.78
CA GLY A 41 15.42 -3.21 19.54
C GLY A 41 16.94 -3.45 19.67
N HIS A 42 17.45 -4.63 19.43
CA HIS A 42 18.86 -4.98 19.68
C HIS A 42 19.60 -5.39 18.39
N ASN A 43 18.99 -5.16 17.23
CA ASN A 43 19.57 -5.46 15.94
C ASN A 43 20.01 -4.15 15.27
N ASP A 44 21.30 -4.01 14.95
CA ASP A 44 21.87 -2.81 14.30
C ASP A 44 21.11 -2.41 13.04
N LEU A 45 20.58 -3.39 12.31
CA LEU A 45 19.79 -3.17 11.12
C LEU A 45 18.43 -2.51 11.46
N ALA A 46 17.75 -3.00 12.48
CA ALA A 46 16.47 -2.43 12.95
C ALA A 46 16.67 -1.01 13.48
N ALA A 47 17.80 -0.75 14.18
CA ALA A 47 18.18 0.57 14.66
C ALA A 47 18.38 1.59 13.52
N GLY A 48 18.82 1.14 12.34
CA GLY A 48 18.93 1.99 11.16
C GLY A 48 17.60 2.22 10.44
N ILE A 49 16.65 1.29 10.54
CA ILE A 49 15.39 1.30 9.76
C ILE A 49 14.31 2.16 10.41
N TRP A 50 14.14 2.11 11.75
CA TRP A 50 13.07 2.85 12.39
C TRP A 50 13.12 4.38 12.17
N PRO A 51 14.30 5.06 12.13
CA PRO A 51 14.35 6.50 11.85
C PRO A 51 13.91 6.82 10.40
N VAL A 52 14.30 5.97 9.44
CA VAL A 52 13.93 6.12 8.03
C VAL A 52 12.42 5.93 7.87
N SER A 53 11.84 4.93 8.54
CA SER A 53 10.40 4.69 8.52
C SER A 53 9.63 5.83 9.18
N CYS A 54 10.09 6.37 10.31
CA CYS A 54 9.53 7.58 10.95
C CYS A 54 9.59 8.80 10.02
N ALA A 55 10.72 9.01 9.35
CA ALA A 55 10.86 10.11 8.39
C ALA A 55 9.89 9.96 7.22
N THR A 56 9.68 8.74 6.73
CA THR A 56 8.71 8.43 5.69
C THR A 56 7.29 8.72 6.16
N VAL A 57 6.92 8.31 7.38
CA VAL A 57 5.61 8.64 7.98
C VAL A 57 5.41 10.16 8.05
N GLY A 58 6.39 10.89 8.59
CA GLY A 58 6.30 12.35 8.70
C GLY A 58 6.17 13.05 7.35
N SER A 59 6.94 12.61 6.35
CA SER A 59 6.90 13.14 4.98
C SER A 59 5.54 12.90 4.33
N LEU A 60 4.99 11.70 4.48
CA LEU A 60 3.68 11.34 3.91
C LEU A 60 2.53 12.05 4.62
N LEU A 61 2.60 12.25 5.94
CA LEU A 61 1.62 13.06 6.66
C LEU A 61 1.64 14.51 6.19
N GLY A 62 2.83 15.09 5.96
CA GLY A 62 2.97 16.42 5.37
C GLY A 62 2.42 16.48 3.94
N PHE A 63 2.67 15.46 3.12
CA PHE A 63 2.13 15.35 1.76
C PHE A 63 0.61 15.22 1.77
N LEU A 64 0.03 14.42 2.67
CA LEU A 64 -1.41 14.22 2.80
C LEU A 64 -2.19 15.52 3.03
N VAL A 65 -1.60 16.53 3.68
CA VAL A 65 -2.24 17.85 3.85
C VAL A 65 -2.68 18.45 2.51
N PHE A 66 -1.97 18.12 1.43
CA PHE A 66 -2.26 18.60 0.08
C PHE A 66 -2.83 17.55 -0.84
N ASN A 67 -2.72 16.25 -0.50
CA ASN A 67 -3.13 15.13 -1.32
C ASN A 67 -4.49 14.53 -0.92
N VAL A 68 -5.08 14.90 0.23
CA VAL A 68 -6.44 14.49 0.61
C VAL A 68 -7.47 15.17 -0.30
N TYR A 69 -8.55 14.44 -0.61
CA TYR A 69 -9.64 14.91 -1.49
C TYR A 69 -10.25 16.25 -1.03
N PRO A 70 -10.39 17.23 -1.90
CA PRO A 70 -9.88 17.29 -3.27
C PRO A 70 -8.39 17.64 -3.32
N ALA A 71 -7.58 16.75 -3.92
CA ALA A 71 -6.13 16.88 -3.94
C ALA A 71 -5.65 18.11 -4.71
N ARG A 72 -4.61 18.75 -4.17
CA ARG A 72 -3.91 19.89 -4.81
C ARG A 72 -2.56 19.49 -5.38
N VAL A 73 -2.00 18.37 -4.91
CA VAL A 73 -0.71 17.82 -5.31
C VAL A 73 -0.86 16.32 -5.50
N PHE A 74 -0.26 15.81 -6.57
CA PHE A 74 -0.28 14.39 -6.92
C PHE A 74 1.12 13.79 -6.81
N MET A 75 1.20 12.52 -6.42
CA MET A 75 2.46 11.83 -6.18
C MET A 75 3.15 11.43 -7.49
N GLY A 76 2.38 10.91 -8.44
CA GLY A 76 2.86 10.34 -9.69
C GLY A 76 3.66 9.05 -9.52
N ASP A 77 4.01 8.43 -10.65
CA ASP A 77 4.68 7.13 -10.68
C ASP A 77 6.01 7.11 -9.93
N THR A 78 6.78 8.20 -10.01
CA THR A 78 8.06 8.29 -9.30
C THR A 78 7.89 8.15 -7.80
N GLY A 79 6.88 8.80 -7.23
CA GLY A 79 6.61 8.73 -5.80
C GLY A 79 6.01 7.39 -5.39
N SER A 80 4.96 6.94 -6.08
CA SER A 80 4.26 5.70 -5.74
C SER A 80 5.15 4.45 -5.89
N LEU A 81 5.98 4.38 -6.95
CA LEU A 81 6.96 3.30 -7.10
C LEU A 81 8.04 3.35 -6.03
N ALA A 82 8.51 4.56 -5.66
CA ALA A 82 9.48 4.72 -4.57
C ALA A 82 8.90 4.26 -3.22
N LEU A 83 7.64 4.55 -2.93
CA LEU A 83 6.96 4.07 -1.72
C LEU A 83 6.83 2.55 -1.70
N GLY A 84 6.46 1.93 -2.82
CA GLY A 84 6.43 0.49 -2.94
C GLY A 84 7.81 -0.15 -2.75
N GLY A 85 8.86 0.47 -3.29
CA GLY A 85 10.25 0.08 -3.08
C GLY A 85 10.68 0.19 -1.62
N PHE A 86 10.31 1.28 -0.94
CA PHE A 86 10.53 1.47 0.50
C PHE A 86 9.88 0.35 1.32
N VAL A 87 8.60 0.05 1.09
CA VAL A 87 7.87 -1.02 1.80
C VAL A 87 8.54 -2.38 1.59
N ALA A 88 8.86 -2.72 0.34
CA ALA A 88 9.50 -3.99 0.01
C ALA A 88 10.91 -4.11 0.63
N ALA A 89 11.74 -3.07 0.50
CA ALA A 89 13.09 -3.05 1.05
C ALA A 89 13.09 -3.17 2.58
N THR A 90 12.24 -2.39 3.26
CA THR A 90 12.09 -2.42 4.71
C THR A 90 11.68 -3.80 5.21
N ALA A 91 10.69 -4.41 4.56
CA ALA A 91 10.25 -5.77 4.91
C ALA A 91 11.35 -6.82 4.71
N LEU A 92 12.13 -6.71 3.63
CA LEU A 92 13.26 -7.61 3.37
C LEU A 92 14.37 -7.44 4.40
N MET A 93 14.73 -6.19 4.74
CA MET A 93 15.79 -5.88 5.70
C MET A 93 15.40 -6.33 7.13
N LEU A 94 14.15 -6.17 7.53
CA LEU A 94 13.63 -6.64 8.82
C LEU A 94 13.33 -8.15 8.84
N ARG A 95 13.49 -8.86 7.72
CA ARG A 95 13.09 -10.27 7.54
C ARG A 95 11.59 -10.51 7.75
N LEU A 96 10.78 -9.48 7.56
CA LEU A 96 9.32 -9.52 7.69
C LEU A 96 8.61 -9.66 6.34
N SER A 97 9.27 -10.22 5.33
CA SER A 97 8.72 -10.33 3.97
C SER A 97 7.41 -11.13 3.90
N LEU A 98 7.22 -12.11 4.78
CA LEU A 98 5.99 -12.90 4.87
C LEU A 98 4.81 -12.11 5.46
N PHE A 99 5.06 -10.96 6.09
CA PHE A 99 4.02 -10.08 6.61
C PHE A 99 3.46 -9.15 5.53
N ILE A 100 4.15 -8.95 4.39
CA ILE A 100 3.66 -8.08 3.30
C ILE A 100 2.25 -8.44 2.84
N PRO A 101 1.89 -9.72 2.58
CA PRO A 101 0.53 -10.08 2.19
C PRO A 101 -0.55 -9.69 3.21
N ILE A 102 -0.17 -9.51 4.47
CA ILE A 102 -1.07 -9.10 5.55
C ILE A 102 -1.08 -7.57 5.64
N VAL A 103 0.07 -6.96 5.95
CA VAL A 103 0.15 -5.52 6.25
C VAL A 103 -0.02 -4.63 5.03
N ALA A 104 0.36 -5.10 3.85
CA ALA A 104 0.16 -4.43 2.57
C ALA A 104 -0.94 -5.14 1.74
N LEU A 105 -1.96 -5.68 2.40
CA LEU A 105 -3.08 -6.40 1.77
C LEU A 105 -3.73 -5.58 0.66
N ILE A 106 -3.91 -4.29 0.86
CA ILE A 106 -4.49 -3.40 -0.15
C ILE A 106 -3.64 -3.40 -1.42
N TYR A 107 -2.32 -3.25 -1.32
CA TYR A 107 -1.44 -3.34 -2.50
C TYR A 107 -1.60 -4.68 -3.24
N MET A 108 -1.71 -5.77 -2.50
CA MET A 108 -1.91 -7.10 -3.08
C MET A 108 -3.26 -7.21 -3.80
N ILE A 109 -4.33 -6.71 -3.18
CA ILE A 109 -5.68 -6.73 -3.79
C ILE A 109 -5.70 -5.89 -5.07
N GLU A 110 -5.07 -4.71 -5.09
CA GLU A 110 -4.98 -3.87 -6.28
C GLU A 110 -4.30 -4.59 -7.44
N VAL A 111 -3.10 -5.16 -7.21
CA VAL A 111 -2.38 -5.95 -8.22
C VAL A 111 -3.19 -7.15 -8.70
N LEU A 112 -3.71 -7.94 -7.75
CA LEU A 112 -4.46 -9.15 -8.07
C LEU A 112 -5.75 -8.85 -8.84
N SER A 113 -6.41 -7.73 -8.55
CA SER A 113 -7.61 -7.30 -9.29
C SER A 113 -7.31 -6.99 -10.75
N VAL A 114 -6.16 -6.33 -11.02
CA VAL A 114 -5.71 -6.06 -12.39
C VAL A 114 -5.35 -7.36 -13.10
N MET A 115 -4.58 -8.23 -12.45
CA MET A 115 -4.21 -9.53 -13.03
C MET A 115 -5.43 -10.38 -13.35
N ALA A 116 -6.38 -10.48 -12.41
CA ALA A 116 -7.63 -11.22 -12.59
C ALA A 116 -8.48 -10.64 -13.73
N GLN A 117 -8.60 -9.32 -13.79
CA GLN A 117 -9.32 -8.63 -14.87
C GLN A 117 -8.72 -8.95 -16.24
N VAL A 118 -7.40 -8.82 -16.38
CA VAL A 118 -6.69 -9.05 -17.65
C VAL A 118 -6.82 -10.52 -18.07
N LEU A 119 -6.63 -11.45 -17.13
CA LEU A 119 -6.72 -12.88 -17.40
C LEU A 119 -8.15 -13.26 -17.84
N TYR A 120 -9.15 -12.82 -17.08
CA TYR A 120 -10.56 -13.08 -17.38
C TYR A 120 -10.97 -12.49 -18.73
N PHE A 121 -10.55 -11.25 -19.01
CA PHE A 121 -10.83 -10.59 -20.28
C PHE A 121 -10.26 -11.35 -21.48
N LYS A 122 -9.03 -11.85 -21.37
CA LYS A 122 -8.40 -12.66 -22.41
C LYS A 122 -9.09 -14.01 -22.59
N MET A 123 -9.43 -14.70 -21.49
CA MET A 123 -10.08 -16.02 -21.52
C MET A 123 -11.51 -15.95 -22.07
N THR A 124 -12.22 -14.89 -21.78
CA THR A 124 -13.66 -14.73 -22.16
C THR A 124 -13.88 -13.91 -23.43
N LYS A 125 -12.78 -13.60 -24.15
CA LYS A 125 -12.82 -12.82 -25.40
C LYS A 125 -13.55 -11.46 -25.25
N GLY A 126 -13.27 -10.74 -24.17
CA GLY A 126 -13.70 -9.36 -23.97
C GLY A 126 -14.72 -9.11 -22.85
N LYS A 127 -15.10 -10.12 -22.06
CA LYS A 127 -15.94 -9.90 -20.89
C LYS A 127 -15.10 -9.36 -19.72
N ARG A 128 -15.68 -8.45 -18.95
CA ARG A 128 -15.02 -7.87 -17.76
C ARG A 128 -15.47 -8.60 -16.50
N LEU A 129 -14.53 -8.87 -15.59
CA LEU A 129 -14.80 -9.43 -14.26
C LEU A 129 -15.30 -8.31 -13.31
N PHE A 130 -14.55 -7.22 -13.25
CA PHE A 130 -14.89 -6.01 -12.52
C PHE A 130 -15.36 -4.92 -13.49
N LYS A 131 -16.14 -3.95 -13.01
CA LYS A 131 -16.52 -2.78 -13.81
C LYS A 131 -15.30 -2.06 -14.37
N MET A 132 -14.28 -1.94 -13.51
CA MET A 132 -12.95 -1.41 -13.85
C MET A 132 -11.91 -2.02 -12.89
N ALA A 133 -10.66 -2.11 -13.31
CA ALA A 133 -9.51 -2.45 -12.47
C ALA A 133 -8.47 -1.33 -12.62
N PRO A 134 -7.74 -1.01 -11.55
CA PRO A 134 -7.69 -1.64 -10.21
C PRO A 134 -9.01 -1.56 -9.44
N ILE A 135 -9.12 -2.32 -8.32
CA ILE A 135 -10.41 -2.58 -7.64
C ILE A 135 -11.05 -1.31 -7.04
N HIS A 136 -10.28 -0.30 -6.66
CA HIS A 136 -10.82 0.96 -6.14
C HIS A 136 -11.77 1.62 -7.15
N HIS A 137 -11.45 1.60 -8.44
CA HIS A 137 -12.32 2.11 -9.50
C HIS A 137 -13.61 1.29 -9.66
N HIS A 138 -13.59 0.00 -9.35
CA HIS A 138 -14.81 -0.80 -9.32
C HIS A 138 -15.81 -0.28 -8.27
N PHE A 139 -15.32 0.12 -7.09
CA PHE A 139 -16.15 0.68 -6.03
C PHE A 139 -16.70 2.06 -6.40
N GLU A 140 -15.89 2.94 -7.00
CA GLU A 140 -16.34 4.24 -7.50
C GLU A 140 -17.47 4.08 -8.53
N LEU A 141 -17.26 3.22 -9.54
CA LEU A 141 -18.28 2.91 -10.56
C LEU A 141 -19.50 2.17 -10.00
N SER A 142 -19.41 1.69 -8.77
CA SER A 142 -20.53 1.10 -8.02
C SER A 142 -21.26 2.11 -7.16
N GLY A 143 -20.87 3.40 -7.23
CA GLY A 143 -21.55 4.53 -6.57
C GLY A 143 -20.99 4.89 -5.20
N TRP A 144 -19.80 4.38 -4.84
CA TRP A 144 -19.14 4.83 -3.62
C TRP A 144 -18.38 6.14 -3.86
N PRO A 145 -18.54 7.15 -2.99
CA PRO A 145 -17.70 8.34 -3.07
C PRO A 145 -16.24 7.97 -2.78
N GLU A 146 -15.32 8.65 -3.43
CA GLU A 146 -13.87 8.45 -3.34
C GLU A 146 -13.38 8.43 -1.88
N THR A 147 -13.80 9.40 -1.09
CA THR A 147 -13.45 9.48 0.34
C THR A 147 -13.85 8.24 1.14
N LYS A 148 -14.97 7.59 0.78
CA LYS A 148 -15.40 6.35 1.42
C LYS A 148 -14.50 5.18 1.04
N VAL A 149 -14.08 5.09 -0.22
CA VAL A 149 -13.15 4.05 -0.68
C VAL A 149 -11.82 4.18 0.06
N VAL A 150 -11.26 5.38 0.08
CA VAL A 150 -10.01 5.70 0.80
C VAL A 150 -10.11 5.36 2.28
N ALA A 151 -11.19 5.76 2.95
CA ALA A 151 -11.40 5.49 4.37
C ALA A 151 -11.46 3.98 4.67
N ILE A 152 -12.22 3.21 3.87
CA ILE A 152 -12.33 1.76 4.07
C ILE A 152 -10.99 1.06 3.84
N PHE A 153 -10.25 1.45 2.81
CA PHE A 153 -8.94 0.87 2.52
C PHE A 153 -7.92 1.20 3.62
N ALA A 154 -7.92 2.45 4.12
CA ALA A 154 -7.08 2.84 5.26
C ALA A 154 -7.45 2.06 6.54
N ILE A 155 -8.75 1.95 6.87
CA ILE A 155 -9.19 1.16 8.03
C ILE A 155 -8.78 -0.31 7.89
N THR A 156 -8.97 -0.90 6.71
CA THR A 156 -8.55 -2.28 6.44
C THR A 156 -7.04 -2.44 6.65
N THR A 157 -6.23 -1.52 6.13
CA THR A 157 -4.78 -1.53 6.33
C THR A 157 -4.42 -1.40 7.80
N ALA A 158 -5.07 -0.49 8.55
CA ALA A 158 -4.83 -0.33 9.98
C ALA A 158 -5.10 -1.62 10.75
N VAL A 159 -6.24 -2.28 10.50
CA VAL A 159 -6.57 -3.57 11.12
C VAL A 159 -5.53 -4.64 10.77
N CYS A 160 -5.13 -4.74 9.50
CA CYS A 160 -4.11 -5.68 9.05
C CYS A 160 -2.75 -5.42 9.72
N CYS A 161 -2.36 -4.15 9.87
CA CYS A 161 -1.14 -3.76 10.57
C CYS A 161 -1.20 -4.13 12.07
N LEU A 162 -2.34 -3.94 12.74
CA LEU A 162 -2.53 -4.36 14.13
C LEU A 162 -2.43 -5.88 14.28
N ILE A 163 -3.06 -6.65 13.38
CA ILE A 163 -2.91 -8.11 13.35
C ILE A 163 -1.44 -8.49 13.14
N GLY A 164 -0.74 -7.84 12.23
CA GLY A 164 0.68 -8.06 12.00
C GLY A 164 1.54 -7.78 13.24
N LEU A 165 1.26 -6.72 14.01
CA LEU A 165 1.99 -6.39 15.23
C LEU A 165 1.77 -7.43 16.36
N VAL A 166 0.58 -8.01 16.42
CA VAL A 166 0.29 -9.08 17.42
C VAL A 166 0.97 -10.40 17.04
N ALA A 167 1.27 -10.59 15.74
CA ALA A 167 1.85 -11.84 15.21
C ALA A 167 3.38 -11.85 15.18
N ILE A 168 4.06 -10.70 15.45
CA ILE A 168 5.52 -10.58 15.59
C ILE A 168 5.94 -10.86 17.02
#